data_430cb4d3d26a559b06dbb0482b91381c
#
_entry.id   430cb4d3d26a559b06dbb0482b91381c
#
_cell.length_a   1.000
_cell.length_b   1.000
_cell.length_c   1.000
_cell.angle_alpha   90.00
_cell.angle_beta   90.00
_cell.angle_gamma   90.00
#
_symmetry.space_group_name_H-M   'P 1'
#
loop_
_entity.id
_entity.type
_entity.pdbx_description
1 polymer ?
#
loop_
_entity_poly.entity_id
_entity_poly.type
_entity_poly.pdbx_seq_one_letter_code
_entity_poly.pdbx_strand_id
1 'polypeptide(L)'
;MKLYRHLVTVVLLSGLLLSCTTTTGPDLAGMSFSDQPLIGKAIWHDLVTENPAAAERFYEGLFGWSFQKATGGGRHAYSVARSGNVWVAGIVAVDPPAGGETFSRWLPYLSVDDVDRAVDTSVSAGGTVAATARNVPLGRVAAIVDRE
;
A
#
# COMPACT_ATOMS: atom_id res chain seq x y z
N MET A 1 29.77 -23.43 67.75
CA MET A 1 30.25 -23.38 66.35
C MET A 1 29.06 -23.47 65.43
N LYS A 2 28.56 -22.35 64.87
CA LYS A 2 27.42 -22.31 63.94
C LYS A 2 27.95 -21.96 62.58
N LEU A 3 27.85 -22.92 61.63
CA LEU A 3 28.17 -22.69 60.20
C LEU A 3 27.05 -21.87 59.57
N TYR A 4 27.36 -20.70 59.05
CA TYR A 4 26.51 -19.92 58.16
C TYR A 4 26.75 -20.38 56.73
N ARG A 5 25.70 -20.99 56.12
CA ARG A 5 25.64 -21.30 54.67
C ARG A 5 25.09 -20.08 53.97
N HIS A 6 25.93 -19.41 53.20
CA HIS A 6 25.51 -18.35 52.29
C HIS A 6 24.83 -19.00 51.08
N LEU A 7 23.52 -18.75 50.94
CA LEU A 7 22.72 -19.08 49.76
C LEU A 7 22.94 -17.97 48.73
N VAL A 8 23.66 -18.26 47.66
CA VAL A 8 23.79 -17.33 46.52
C VAL A 8 22.59 -17.52 45.62
N THR A 9 21.67 -16.55 45.67
CA THR A 9 20.52 -16.53 44.73
C THR A 9 21.00 -15.91 43.43
N VAL A 10 21.18 -16.74 42.40
CA VAL A 10 21.40 -16.28 41.01
C VAL A 10 20.08 -15.87 40.42
N VAL A 11 19.86 -14.55 40.31
CA VAL A 11 18.72 -13.99 39.56
C VAL A 11 19.09 -14.02 38.09
N LEU A 12 18.52 -14.99 37.36
CA LEU A 12 18.53 -15.02 35.88
C LEU A 12 17.61 -13.92 35.36
N LEU A 13 18.21 -12.82 34.95
CA LEU A 13 17.53 -11.74 34.25
C LEU A 13 17.29 -12.20 32.81
N SER A 14 16.11 -12.81 32.56
CA SER A 14 15.65 -13.13 31.21
C SER A 14 15.34 -11.83 30.49
N GLY A 15 16.31 -11.34 29.71
CA GLY A 15 16.11 -10.21 28.82
C GLY A 15 15.08 -10.59 27.73
N LEU A 16 13.86 -10.07 27.83
CA LEU A 16 12.93 -10.05 26.71
C LEU A 16 13.54 -9.13 25.64
N LEU A 17 14.13 -9.74 24.61
CA LEU A 17 14.42 -9.05 23.37
C LEU A 17 13.06 -8.75 22.70
N LEU A 18 12.53 -7.54 22.89
CA LEU A 18 11.49 -7.01 22.03
C LEU A 18 12.12 -6.92 20.63
N SER A 19 11.84 -7.94 19.82
CA SER A 19 12.11 -7.90 18.40
C SER A 19 11.15 -6.87 17.81
N CYS A 20 11.60 -5.63 17.64
CA CYS A 20 10.91 -4.67 16.78
C CYS A 20 10.96 -5.23 15.37
N THR A 21 9.91 -5.91 14.96
CA THR A 21 9.69 -6.19 13.54
C THR A 21 9.44 -4.84 12.87
N THR A 22 10.49 -4.25 12.32
CA THR A 22 10.36 -3.15 11.37
C THR A 22 9.58 -3.70 10.19
N THR A 23 8.31 -3.32 10.11
CA THR A 23 7.45 -3.60 8.96
C THR A 23 8.03 -2.80 7.79
N THR A 24 8.91 -3.43 7.04
CA THR A 24 9.51 -2.81 5.84
C THR A 24 8.41 -2.79 4.78
N GLY A 25 7.89 -1.60 4.46
CA GLY A 25 7.01 -1.40 3.29
C GLY A 25 7.73 -1.82 2.00
N PRO A 26 7.06 -1.72 0.83
CA PRO A 26 7.72 -2.00 -0.43
C PRO A 26 8.96 -1.14 -0.55
N ASP A 27 10.03 -1.72 -1.08
CA ASP A 27 11.21 -0.93 -1.44
C ASP A 27 10.83 -0.06 -2.63
N LEU A 28 10.54 1.20 -2.35
CA LEU A 28 10.23 2.23 -3.34
C LEU A 28 11.48 3.02 -3.74
N ALA A 29 12.68 2.52 -3.42
CA ALA A 29 13.93 3.12 -3.87
C ALA A 29 13.94 3.18 -5.40
N GLY A 30 14.18 4.37 -5.92
CA GLY A 30 14.10 4.66 -7.35
C GLY A 30 12.71 5.06 -7.86
N MET A 31 11.69 5.10 -7.00
CA MET A 31 10.45 5.84 -7.27
C MET A 31 10.72 7.31 -6.98
N SER A 32 10.81 8.11 -8.02
CA SER A 32 10.92 9.56 -7.88
C SER A 32 9.64 10.19 -8.40
N PHE A 33 8.94 10.89 -7.52
CA PHE A 33 7.89 11.81 -7.93
C PHE A 33 8.53 13.18 -8.13
N SER A 34 8.04 13.89 -9.14
CA SER A 34 8.46 15.28 -9.38
C SER A 34 8.12 16.12 -8.15
N ASP A 35 9.03 16.98 -7.71
CA ASP A 35 8.76 18.02 -6.70
C ASP A 35 7.74 19.07 -7.20
N GLN A 36 7.42 19.03 -8.50
CA GLN A 36 6.40 19.86 -9.12
C GLN A 36 5.11 19.05 -9.27
N PRO A 37 4.00 19.47 -8.63
CA PRO A 37 2.73 18.81 -8.80
C PRO A 37 2.30 18.81 -10.26
N LEU A 38 1.96 17.64 -10.79
CA LEU A 38 1.43 17.48 -12.15
C LEU A 38 -0.09 17.55 -12.13
N ILE A 39 -0.65 18.70 -11.74
CA ILE A 39 -2.08 18.90 -11.49
C ILE A 39 -2.93 18.40 -12.66
N GLY A 40 -3.92 17.53 -12.34
CA GLY A 40 -4.85 16.96 -13.31
C GLY A 40 -4.28 15.81 -14.14
N LYS A 41 -3.01 15.42 -13.94
CA LYS A 41 -2.41 14.30 -14.66
C LYS A 41 -2.49 13.01 -13.86
N ALA A 42 -2.68 11.89 -14.54
CA ALA A 42 -2.50 10.58 -13.96
C ALA A 42 -1.00 10.34 -13.71
N ILE A 43 -0.66 10.08 -12.44
CA ILE A 43 0.73 9.90 -11.99
C ILE A 43 1.03 8.46 -11.57
N TRP A 44 -0.01 7.67 -11.31
CA TRP A 44 0.07 6.27 -10.92
C TRP A 44 -1.20 5.53 -11.32
N HIS A 45 -1.12 4.19 -11.38
CA HIS A 45 -2.28 3.34 -11.64
C HIS A 45 -2.21 2.11 -10.75
N ASP A 46 -3.30 1.79 -10.06
CA ASP A 46 -3.45 0.51 -9.37
C ASP A 46 -4.50 -0.36 -10.07
N LEU A 47 -4.17 -1.62 -10.31
CA LEU A 47 -5.15 -2.63 -10.64
C LEU A 47 -5.73 -3.18 -9.34
N VAL A 48 -7.01 -2.92 -9.10
CA VAL A 48 -7.76 -3.52 -8.00
C VAL A 48 -8.41 -4.79 -8.50
N THR A 49 -8.06 -5.94 -7.91
CA THR A 49 -8.52 -7.25 -8.41
C THR A 49 -8.68 -8.26 -7.27
N GLU A 50 -9.63 -9.16 -7.40
CA GLU A 50 -9.80 -10.30 -6.49
C GLU A 50 -8.78 -11.42 -6.75
N ASN A 51 -8.13 -11.44 -7.93
CA ASN A 51 -7.15 -12.46 -8.30
C ASN A 51 -5.81 -11.84 -8.73
N PRO A 52 -5.03 -11.29 -7.78
CA PRO A 52 -3.75 -10.66 -8.09
C PRO A 52 -2.76 -11.62 -8.76
N ALA A 53 -2.75 -12.90 -8.38
CA ALA A 53 -1.84 -13.88 -8.98
C ALA A 53 -2.13 -14.14 -10.46
N ALA A 54 -3.40 -14.11 -10.88
CA ALA A 54 -3.76 -14.23 -12.30
C ALA A 54 -3.37 -12.96 -13.06
N ALA A 55 -3.60 -11.79 -12.47
CA ALA A 55 -3.22 -10.51 -13.05
C ALA A 55 -1.69 -10.41 -13.23
N GLU A 56 -0.91 -10.76 -12.19
CA GLU A 56 0.56 -10.78 -12.28
C GLU A 56 1.04 -11.64 -13.44
N ARG A 57 0.57 -12.89 -13.56
CA ARG A 57 0.93 -13.77 -14.68
C ARG A 57 0.53 -13.21 -16.05
N PHE A 58 -0.63 -12.58 -16.14
CA PHE A 58 -1.10 -11.98 -17.39
C PHE A 58 -0.17 -10.84 -17.84
N TYR A 59 0.15 -9.90 -16.95
CA TYR A 59 0.99 -8.75 -17.30
C TYR A 59 2.47 -9.12 -17.43
N GLU A 60 2.96 -10.12 -16.70
CA GLU A 60 4.28 -10.72 -16.93
C GLU A 60 4.38 -11.28 -18.35
N GLY A 61 3.38 -12.07 -18.79
CA GLY A 61 3.35 -12.63 -20.15
C GLY A 61 3.17 -11.59 -21.24
N LEU A 62 2.38 -10.52 -20.98
CA LEU A 62 2.06 -9.51 -21.97
C LEU A 62 3.17 -8.46 -22.15
N PHE A 63 3.75 -7.99 -21.04
CA PHE A 63 4.69 -6.86 -21.03
C PHE A 63 6.08 -7.21 -20.50
N GLY A 64 6.29 -8.42 -20.00
CA GLY A 64 7.52 -8.81 -19.32
C GLY A 64 7.70 -8.09 -17.97
N TRP A 65 6.61 -7.68 -17.33
CA TRP A 65 6.69 -7.04 -16.02
C TRP A 65 7.13 -8.01 -14.95
N SER A 66 7.89 -7.52 -13.98
CA SER A 66 8.19 -8.24 -12.74
C SER A 66 7.43 -7.61 -11.57
N PHE A 67 7.13 -8.42 -10.54
CA PHE A 67 6.30 -8.00 -9.41
C PHE A 67 7.06 -8.16 -8.10
N GLN A 68 7.00 -7.14 -7.25
CA GLN A 68 7.53 -7.16 -5.90
C GLN A 68 6.37 -6.99 -4.91
N LYS A 69 6.20 -7.97 -4.01
CA LYS A 69 5.19 -7.88 -2.95
C LYS A 69 5.62 -6.89 -1.90
N ALA A 70 4.69 -6.01 -1.52
CA ALA A 70 4.88 -5.12 -0.39
C ALA A 70 4.87 -5.92 0.91
N THR A 71 5.92 -5.77 1.71
CA THR A 71 5.97 -6.31 3.06
C THR A 71 5.31 -5.33 4.02
N GLY A 72 4.33 -5.77 4.80
CA GLY A 72 3.64 -4.93 5.79
C GLY A 72 2.37 -4.25 5.27
N GLY A 73 1.79 -4.77 4.21
CA GLY A 73 0.48 -4.34 3.73
C GLY A 73 -0.60 -4.53 4.79
N GLY A 74 -1.57 -3.60 4.82
CA GLY A 74 -2.77 -3.70 5.65
C GLY A 74 -3.62 -4.93 5.28
N ARG A 75 -4.95 -4.83 5.44
CA ARG A 75 -5.90 -5.92 5.17
C ARG A 75 -5.75 -6.55 3.76
N HIS A 76 -5.26 -5.80 2.79
CA HIS A 76 -5.14 -6.24 1.39
C HIS A 76 -3.67 -6.37 0.98
N ALA A 77 -3.34 -7.47 0.30
CA ALA A 77 -2.01 -7.65 -0.28
C ALA A 77 -1.79 -6.64 -1.42
N TYR A 78 -0.58 -6.10 -1.49
CA TYR A 78 -0.17 -5.14 -2.51
C TYR A 78 1.10 -5.62 -3.21
N SER A 79 1.12 -5.57 -4.53
CA SER A 79 2.32 -5.81 -5.33
C SER A 79 2.62 -4.59 -6.18
N VAL A 80 3.88 -4.31 -6.39
CA VAL A 80 4.34 -3.24 -7.28
C VAL A 80 4.95 -3.85 -8.53
N ALA A 81 4.50 -3.41 -9.68
CA ALA A 81 4.97 -3.84 -10.99
C ALA A 81 6.15 -3.00 -11.47
N ARG A 82 7.12 -3.67 -12.10
CA ARG A 82 8.29 -3.03 -12.74
C ARG A 82 8.39 -3.46 -14.19
N SER A 83 8.75 -2.51 -15.05
CA SER A 83 9.23 -2.75 -16.41
C SER A 83 10.73 -2.43 -16.45
N GLY A 84 11.58 -3.44 -16.48
CA GLY A 84 13.00 -3.26 -16.24
C GLY A 84 13.29 -2.63 -14.88
N ASN A 85 13.86 -1.43 -14.86
CA ASN A 85 14.19 -0.69 -13.63
C ASN A 85 13.16 0.40 -13.25
N VAL A 86 12.04 0.49 -13.97
CA VAL A 86 11.03 1.54 -13.76
C VAL A 86 9.80 0.94 -13.09
N TRP A 87 9.31 1.58 -12.03
CA TRP A 87 8.03 1.28 -11.43
C TRP A 87 6.91 1.78 -12.33
N VAL A 88 5.92 0.93 -12.62
CA VAL A 88 4.89 1.23 -13.62
C VAL A 88 3.47 1.18 -13.09
N ALA A 89 3.18 0.32 -12.12
CA ALA A 89 1.83 0.15 -11.58
C ALA A 89 1.82 -0.58 -10.23
N GLY A 90 0.68 -0.54 -9.53
CA GLY A 90 0.41 -1.41 -8.39
C GLY A 90 -0.68 -2.43 -8.69
N ILE A 91 -0.71 -3.51 -7.92
CA ILE A 91 -1.82 -4.46 -7.87
C ILE A 91 -2.32 -4.57 -6.43
N VAL A 92 -3.58 -4.28 -6.23
CA VAL A 92 -4.27 -4.33 -4.93
C VAL A 92 -5.19 -5.55 -4.92
N ALA A 93 -4.97 -6.49 -4.00
CA ALA A 93 -5.92 -7.56 -3.75
C ALA A 93 -7.15 -7.02 -3.02
N VAL A 94 -8.34 -7.42 -3.45
CA VAL A 94 -9.60 -7.12 -2.75
C VAL A 94 -10.39 -8.41 -2.57
N ASP A 95 -11.27 -8.40 -1.58
CA ASP A 95 -12.22 -9.49 -1.41
C ASP A 95 -13.25 -9.47 -2.56
N PRO A 96 -13.72 -10.63 -3.02
CA PRO A 96 -14.78 -10.69 -4.03
C PRO A 96 -16.02 -9.90 -3.57
N PRO A 97 -16.65 -9.12 -4.47
CA PRO A 97 -17.87 -8.42 -4.13
C PRO A 97 -19.01 -9.40 -3.79
N ALA A 98 -19.91 -8.97 -2.91
CA ALA A 98 -21.10 -9.73 -2.59
C ALA A 98 -21.95 -9.89 -3.85
N GLY A 99 -22.10 -11.13 -4.37
CA GLY A 99 -22.82 -11.40 -5.60
C GLY A 99 -22.05 -12.26 -6.60
N GLY A 100 -20.77 -12.53 -6.37
CA GLY A 100 -19.96 -13.48 -7.14
C GLY A 100 -19.53 -12.99 -8.53
N GLU A 101 -19.69 -11.70 -8.83
CA GLU A 101 -19.13 -11.10 -10.03
C GLU A 101 -17.62 -10.87 -9.86
N THR A 102 -16.85 -11.21 -10.90
CA THR A 102 -15.41 -10.94 -10.90
C THR A 102 -15.17 -9.43 -10.94
N PHE A 103 -14.31 -8.96 -10.04
CA PHE A 103 -13.93 -7.55 -9.98
C PHE A 103 -12.46 -7.37 -10.35
N SER A 104 -12.23 -6.66 -11.45
CA SER A 104 -10.88 -6.25 -11.84
C SER A 104 -10.96 -4.89 -12.54
N ARG A 105 -10.36 -3.86 -11.96
CA ARG A 105 -10.47 -2.48 -12.47
C ARG A 105 -9.19 -1.70 -12.25
N TRP A 106 -8.74 -0.99 -13.28
CA TRP A 106 -7.68 -0.01 -13.17
C TRP A 106 -8.20 1.29 -12.52
N LEU A 107 -7.50 1.76 -11.51
CA LEU A 107 -7.75 3.03 -10.84
C LEU A 107 -6.58 3.98 -11.11
N PRO A 108 -6.79 5.09 -11.83
CA PRO A 108 -5.78 6.12 -11.99
C PRO A 108 -5.69 6.99 -10.73
N TYR A 109 -4.49 7.40 -10.36
CA TYR A 109 -4.24 8.43 -9.35
C TYR A 109 -3.95 9.74 -10.06
N LEU A 110 -4.82 10.71 -9.87
CA LEU A 110 -4.68 12.06 -10.42
C LEU A 110 -3.95 12.95 -9.41
N SER A 111 -2.96 13.68 -9.89
CA SER A 111 -2.23 14.65 -9.07
C SER A 111 -3.09 15.87 -8.81
N VAL A 112 -3.17 16.27 -7.55
CA VAL A 112 -3.83 17.49 -7.10
C VAL A 112 -2.88 18.25 -6.17
N ASP A 113 -3.10 19.54 -6.01
CA ASP A 113 -2.30 20.39 -5.11
C ASP A 113 -2.69 20.19 -3.63
N ASP A 114 -3.96 19.86 -3.36
CA ASP A 114 -4.50 19.61 -2.03
C ASP A 114 -5.59 18.54 -2.10
N VAL A 115 -5.35 17.40 -1.46
CA VAL A 115 -6.27 16.25 -1.51
C VAL A 115 -7.55 16.52 -0.74
N ASP A 116 -7.51 17.21 0.40
CA ASP A 116 -8.71 17.49 1.19
C ASP A 116 -9.62 18.47 0.44
N ARG A 117 -9.05 19.52 -0.14
CA ARG A 117 -9.79 20.46 -0.99
C ARG A 117 -10.35 19.77 -2.25
N ALA A 118 -9.61 18.86 -2.85
CA ALA A 118 -10.10 18.09 -4.01
C ALA A 118 -11.31 17.21 -3.64
N VAL A 119 -11.28 16.57 -2.48
CA VAL A 119 -12.43 15.82 -1.93
C VAL A 119 -13.63 16.71 -1.73
N ASP A 120 -13.48 17.83 -1.04
CA ASP A 120 -14.57 18.78 -0.78
C ASP A 120 -15.19 19.32 -2.09
N THR A 121 -14.33 19.65 -3.06
CA THR A 121 -14.77 20.13 -4.38
C THR A 121 -15.54 19.03 -5.13
N SER A 122 -15.06 17.79 -5.08
CA SER A 122 -15.72 16.64 -5.74
C SER A 122 -17.11 16.40 -5.14
N VAL A 123 -17.23 16.39 -3.80
CA VAL A 123 -18.52 16.22 -3.12
C VAL A 123 -19.48 17.36 -3.47
N SER A 124 -18.99 18.60 -3.49
CA SER A 124 -19.77 19.76 -3.88
C SER A 124 -20.28 19.69 -5.32
N ALA A 125 -19.53 19.00 -6.20
CA ALA A 125 -19.91 18.75 -7.58
C ALA A 125 -20.82 17.52 -7.78
N GLY A 126 -21.19 16.82 -6.69
CA GLY A 126 -22.08 15.65 -6.70
C GLY A 126 -21.36 14.31 -6.74
N GLY A 127 -20.04 14.28 -6.61
CA GLY A 127 -19.27 13.07 -6.43
C GLY A 127 -19.43 12.46 -5.03
N THR A 128 -18.99 11.23 -4.86
CA THR A 128 -19.03 10.50 -3.58
C THR A 128 -17.64 10.06 -3.14
N VAL A 129 -17.42 10.00 -1.82
CA VAL A 129 -16.14 9.55 -1.24
C VAL A 129 -16.17 8.02 -1.09
N ALA A 130 -15.37 7.32 -1.89
CA ALA A 130 -15.19 5.87 -1.78
C ALA A 130 -14.18 5.50 -0.68
N ALA A 131 -13.12 6.32 -0.50
CA ALA A 131 -12.19 6.20 0.62
C ALA A 131 -11.77 7.59 1.10
N THR A 132 -11.85 7.81 2.41
CA THR A 132 -11.48 9.08 3.04
C THR A 132 -9.99 9.39 2.86
N ALA A 133 -9.67 10.67 2.86
CA ALA A 133 -8.30 11.15 2.74
C ALA A 133 -7.42 10.60 3.86
N ARG A 134 -6.28 10.03 3.52
CA ARG A 134 -5.31 9.45 4.45
C ARG A 134 -3.88 9.65 3.97
N ASN A 135 -2.95 9.67 4.91
CA ASN A 135 -1.53 9.72 4.59
C ASN A 135 -1.02 8.31 4.24
N VAL A 136 -0.18 8.24 3.23
CA VAL A 136 0.58 7.06 2.79
C VAL A 136 2.06 7.45 2.66
N PRO A 137 3.00 6.50 2.55
CA PRO A 137 4.43 6.83 2.47
C PRO A 137 4.80 7.83 1.37
N LEU A 138 4.04 7.85 0.28
CA LEU A 138 4.31 8.70 -0.88
C LEU A 138 3.43 9.97 -0.94
N GLY A 139 2.72 10.30 0.14
CA GLY A 139 1.92 11.51 0.21
C GLY A 139 0.54 11.30 0.85
N ARG A 140 -0.45 12.06 0.39
CA ARG A 140 -1.84 11.98 0.85
C ARG A 140 -2.73 11.51 -0.29
N VAL A 141 -3.66 10.60 -0.02
CA VAL A 141 -4.56 10.02 -1.02
C VAL A 141 -6.00 9.96 -0.53
N ALA A 142 -6.95 10.05 -1.45
CA ALA A 142 -8.36 9.74 -1.25
C ALA A 142 -8.89 9.01 -2.49
N ALA A 143 -10.00 8.30 -2.36
CA ALA A 143 -10.72 7.76 -3.52
C ALA A 143 -12.11 8.40 -3.60
N ILE A 144 -12.43 8.89 -4.78
CA ILE A 144 -13.71 9.52 -5.09
C ILE A 144 -14.34 8.83 -6.30
N VAL A 145 -15.65 8.82 -6.35
CA VAL A 145 -16.44 8.43 -7.50
C VAL A 145 -17.11 9.69 -8.01
N ASP A 146 -16.98 9.95 -9.30
CA ASP A 146 -17.65 11.07 -9.95
C ASP A 146 -19.15 10.87 -10.02
N ARG A 147 -19.84 11.81 -10.65
CA ARG A 147 -21.31 11.89 -10.60
C ARG A 147 -22.02 10.99 -11.61
N GLU A 148 -21.32 10.28 -12.50
CA GLU A 148 -21.98 9.47 -13.53
C GLU A 148 -22.71 8.25 -12.98
#